data_f0167c92d8d33c39699b681e61308651
#
_entry.id   f0167c92d8d33c39699b681e61308651
#
_cell.length_a   1.000
_cell.length_b   1.000
_cell.length_c   1.000
_cell.angle_alpha   90.00
_cell.angle_beta   90.00
_cell.angle_gamma   90.00
#
_symmetry.space_group_name_H-M   'P 1'
#
loop_
_entity.id
_entity.type
_entity.pdbx_description
1 polymer ?
#
loop_
_entity_poly.entity_id
_entity_poly.type
_entity_poly.pdbx_seq_one_letter_code
_entity_poly.pdbx_strand_id
1 'polypeptide(L)'
;MKKNIIAPVALAAAGLLLLSACATEAEEAAPVAEETAATETVEATPELSGTVLLDGSSTVGPFAEAAAELFMEVNPGVAVTVGISGTGGGFEKFCNGETDGSNASRDIKDEEAALCADNGIAFGRVTVANDALSVIVNQDNPLECISTDALKALWELDSTVSTWGDIPGIDAGDLASEEVVLYGPGTDSGTFDFFTDEINGESGNIRTDYNNIGEDDNQAVQGVSGGLGAMAFIPYSFYQEYSDTVKGLAIDSGAGCVDPTVENLLAGDYTPLGRSLFMFPASSALERPEVLAFYNFVIDENATIAGAAGLVALTDDQKAEQLAVVAGLG
;
A
#
# COMPACT_ATOMS: atom_id res chain seq x y z
N MET A 1 20.67 -52.40 8.41
CA MET A 1 21.78 -52.99 9.17
C MET A 1 22.53 -51.88 9.90
N LYS A 2 22.72 -52.09 11.25
CA LYS A 2 23.54 -51.34 12.24
C LYS A 2 23.16 -49.87 12.47
N LYS A 3 22.39 -49.46 13.47
CA LYS A 3 22.48 -49.44 14.96
C LYS A 3 23.87 -49.06 15.49
N ASN A 4 23.91 -47.91 16.23
CA ASN A 4 24.58 -47.65 17.51
C ASN A 4 24.17 -46.20 17.91
N ILE A 5 23.38 -45.92 18.88
CA ILE A 5 23.36 -46.01 20.35
C ILE A 5 24.74 -45.69 20.96
N ILE A 6 24.86 -44.63 21.76
CA ILE A 6 25.38 -44.58 23.11
C ILE A 6 25.04 -43.21 23.77
N ALA A 7 24.56 -43.35 24.99
CA ALA A 7 24.02 -42.37 25.93
C ALA A 7 25.11 -41.86 26.94
N PRO A 8 24.76 -41.32 28.10
CA PRO A 8 25.21 -40.00 28.58
C PRO A 8 26.25 -40.10 29.73
N VAL A 9 26.83 -38.97 30.10
CA VAL A 9 27.59 -38.86 31.38
C VAL A 9 27.15 -37.62 32.13
N ALA A 10 26.52 -37.89 33.27
CA ALA A 10 26.34 -36.96 34.36
C ALA A 10 27.56 -37.03 35.27
N LEU A 11 28.02 -35.93 35.81
CA LEU A 11 28.83 -35.89 37.04
C LEU A 11 28.53 -34.66 37.88
N ALA A 12 28.06 -34.93 39.07
CA ALA A 12 27.88 -33.99 40.20
C ALA A 12 29.12 -33.98 41.08
N ALA A 13 29.39 -32.85 41.73
CA ALA A 13 30.07 -32.71 43.04
C ALA A 13 30.01 -31.25 43.44
N ALA A 14 29.27 -30.82 44.44
CA ALA A 14 29.41 -30.99 45.88
C ALA A 14 30.57 -30.22 46.54
N GLY A 15 30.19 -29.16 47.32
CA GLY A 15 30.74 -28.93 48.62
C GLY A 15 31.76 -27.83 48.78
N LEU A 16 31.52 -26.78 49.52
CA LEU A 16 31.97 -26.64 50.92
C LEU A 16 31.67 -25.23 51.47
N LEU A 17 30.94 -25.21 52.55
CA LEU A 17 30.78 -24.13 53.50
C LEU A 17 32.07 -23.92 54.28
N LEU A 18 32.47 -22.67 54.52
CA LEU A 18 33.27 -22.30 55.68
C LEU A 18 32.72 -21.01 56.29
N LEU A 19 32.14 -21.18 57.48
CA LEU A 19 31.90 -20.11 58.45
C LEU A 19 33.27 -19.75 59.07
N SER A 20 33.51 -18.46 59.25
CA SER A 20 34.38 -17.99 60.34
C SER A 20 33.79 -16.72 60.95
N ALA A 21 33.60 -16.77 62.21
CA ALA A 21 33.05 -15.74 63.08
C ALA A 21 34.14 -14.97 63.83
N CYS A 22 33.72 -13.77 64.33
CA CYS A 22 34.27 -12.95 65.44
C CYS A 22 35.50 -12.06 65.17
N ALA A 23 35.33 -10.74 65.31
CA ALA A 23 35.45 -10.05 66.61
C ALA A 23 35.10 -8.56 66.45
N THR A 24 34.46 -8.08 67.47
CA THR A 24 34.07 -6.73 67.87
C THR A 24 35.16 -5.70 67.84
N GLU A 25 34.84 -4.46 67.34
CA GLU A 25 35.23 -3.24 68.05
C GLU A 25 34.22 -2.13 67.67
N ALA A 26 33.76 -1.43 68.72
CA ALA A 26 32.77 -0.36 68.63
C ALA A 26 33.47 0.97 68.28
N GLU A 27 32.99 1.69 67.29
CA GLU A 27 33.26 3.09 67.12
C GLU A 27 31.99 3.87 66.70
N GLU A 28 31.89 4.99 67.28
CA GLU A 28 30.78 5.89 67.53
C GLU A 28 30.06 6.38 66.28
N ALA A 29 28.73 6.34 66.30
CA ALA A 29 27.83 6.73 65.22
C ALA A 29 27.80 8.26 65.03
N ALA A 30 28.04 8.70 63.78
CA ALA A 30 27.53 9.98 63.27
C ALA A 30 26.21 9.71 62.47
N PRO A 31 25.20 10.57 62.52
CA PRO A 31 23.92 10.31 61.85
C PRO A 31 24.06 10.46 60.33
N VAL A 32 23.90 9.36 59.65
CA VAL A 32 23.74 9.35 58.18
C VAL A 32 22.33 9.87 57.90
N ALA A 33 22.26 10.98 57.18
CA ALA A 33 21.05 11.51 56.60
C ALA A 33 20.43 10.44 55.68
N GLU A 34 19.21 10.07 55.97
CA GLU A 34 18.35 9.19 55.16
C GLU A 34 18.02 9.96 53.87
N GLU A 35 18.78 9.72 52.83
CA GLU A 35 18.49 10.20 51.46
C GLU A 35 17.26 9.42 50.97
N THR A 36 16.11 10.03 51.13
CA THR A 36 14.84 9.54 50.56
C THR A 36 15.02 9.52 49.03
N ALA A 37 15.33 8.34 48.51
CA ALA A 37 15.24 8.11 47.07
C ALA A 37 13.77 8.35 46.68
N ALA A 38 13.51 9.49 46.06
CA ALA A 38 12.26 9.73 45.36
C ALA A 38 12.20 8.69 44.25
N THR A 39 11.38 7.67 44.45
CA THR A 39 10.95 6.79 43.35
C THR A 39 10.11 7.66 42.43
N GLU A 40 10.69 8.12 41.35
CA GLU A 40 9.94 8.66 40.22
C GLU A 40 9.00 7.54 39.78
N THR A 41 7.74 7.68 40.11
CA THR A 41 6.66 6.89 39.53
C THR A 41 6.63 7.32 38.06
N VAL A 42 7.25 6.53 37.19
CA VAL A 42 6.97 6.60 35.75
C VAL A 42 5.48 6.26 35.65
N GLU A 43 4.65 7.27 35.42
CA GLU A 43 3.26 7.05 35.02
C GLU A 43 3.31 6.22 33.74
N ALA A 44 2.92 4.96 33.86
CA ALA A 44 2.75 4.12 32.69
C ALA A 44 1.70 4.80 31.78
N THR A 45 2.10 5.19 30.58
CA THR A 45 1.15 5.64 29.55
C THR A 45 0.08 4.56 29.46
N PRO A 46 -1.22 4.89 29.57
CA PRO A 46 -2.27 3.89 29.50
C PRO A 46 -2.14 3.13 28.18
N GLU A 47 -2.08 1.80 28.24
CA GLU A 47 -2.05 0.96 27.05
C GLU A 47 -3.32 1.22 26.24
N LEU A 48 -3.18 1.47 24.94
CA LEU A 48 -4.32 1.63 24.03
C LEU A 48 -5.10 0.31 23.98
N SER A 49 -6.42 0.43 23.98
CA SER A 49 -7.32 -0.72 23.83
C SER A 49 -8.61 -0.30 23.14
N GLY A 50 -9.19 -1.17 22.38
CA GLY A 50 -10.42 -0.91 21.64
C GLY A 50 -10.46 -1.56 20.26
N THR A 51 -11.26 -1.02 19.37
CA THR A 51 -11.43 -1.54 18.01
C THR A 51 -11.36 -0.41 16.99
N VAL A 52 -10.82 -0.70 15.81
CA VAL A 52 -10.88 0.15 14.61
C VAL A 52 -11.52 -0.66 13.51
N LEU A 53 -12.59 -0.15 12.91
CA LEU A 53 -13.34 -0.81 11.87
C LEU A 53 -13.20 -0.03 10.55
N LEU A 54 -12.62 -0.66 9.55
CA LEU A 54 -12.43 -0.11 8.20
C LEU A 54 -13.11 -1.01 7.17
N ASP A 55 -13.60 -0.42 6.10
CA ASP A 55 -14.10 -1.15 4.93
C ASP A 55 -13.91 -0.30 3.68
N GLY A 56 -13.87 -0.91 2.50
CA GLY A 56 -13.87 -0.16 1.24
C GLY A 56 -13.08 -0.78 0.11
N SER A 57 -12.27 0.06 -0.53
CA SER A 57 -11.53 -0.24 -1.76
C SER A 57 -10.64 -1.47 -1.66
N SER A 58 -10.71 -2.36 -2.65
CA SER A 58 -9.79 -3.49 -2.82
C SER A 58 -8.36 -3.05 -3.11
N THR A 59 -8.17 -1.92 -3.79
CA THR A 59 -6.83 -1.34 -4.04
C THR A 59 -6.16 -0.86 -2.75
N VAL A 60 -6.94 -0.27 -1.83
CA VAL A 60 -6.43 0.21 -0.52
C VAL A 60 -6.37 -0.93 0.51
N GLY A 61 -7.09 -2.02 0.27
CA GLY A 61 -7.15 -3.18 1.17
C GLY A 61 -5.78 -3.66 1.65
N PRO A 62 -4.84 -4.00 0.77
CA PRO A 62 -3.49 -4.45 1.16
C PRO A 62 -2.74 -3.42 2.02
N PHE A 63 -2.89 -2.13 1.73
CA PHE A 63 -2.32 -1.05 2.55
C PHE A 63 -2.94 -1.03 3.95
N ALA A 64 -4.26 -1.09 4.03
CA ALA A 64 -4.99 -1.06 5.31
C ALA A 64 -4.72 -2.32 6.15
N GLU A 65 -4.58 -3.49 5.52
CA GLU A 65 -4.22 -4.74 6.18
C GLU A 65 -2.79 -4.71 6.73
N ALA A 66 -1.81 -4.23 5.95
CA ALA A 66 -0.44 -4.04 6.41
C ALA A 66 -0.37 -3.03 7.57
N ALA A 67 -1.12 -1.92 7.48
CA ALA A 67 -1.23 -0.94 8.55
C ALA A 67 -1.82 -1.56 9.82
N ALA A 68 -2.89 -2.35 9.69
CA ALA A 68 -3.54 -3.04 10.79
C ALA A 68 -2.60 -4.03 11.49
N GLU A 69 -1.88 -4.85 10.73
CA GLU A 69 -0.92 -5.82 11.24
C GLU A 69 0.18 -5.13 12.04
N LEU A 70 0.87 -4.17 11.44
CA LEU A 70 1.96 -3.42 12.09
C LEU A 70 1.48 -2.63 13.32
N PHE A 71 0.29 -2.02 13.25
CA PHE A 71 -0.27 -1.28 14.38
C PHE A 71 -0.60 -2.19 15.56
N MET A 72 -1.22 -3.35 15.32
CA MET A 72 -1.56 -4.33 16.36
C MET A 72 -0.32 -4.98 16.98
N GLU A 73 0.81 -5.09 16.26
CA GLU A 73 2.06 -5.57 16.85
C GLU A 73 2.57 -4.66 17.97
N VAL A 74 2.44 -3.34 17.80
CA VAL A 74 2.90 -2.34 18.79
C VAL A 74 1.79 -1.92 19.77
N ASN A 75 0.53 -2.23 19.48
CA ASN A 75 -0.64 -1.94 20.33
C ASN A 75 -1.52 -3.18 20.48
N PRO A 76 -1.07 -4.22 21.21
CA PRO A 76 -1.76 -5.51 21.29
C PRO A 76 -3.14 -5.48 21.96
N GLY A 77 -3.49 -4.36 22.62
CA GLY A 77 -4.82 -4.13 23.20
C GLY A 77 -5.85 -3.61 22.19
N VAL A 78 -5.45 -3.28 20.95
CA VAL A 78 -6.34 -2.77 19.90
C VAL A 78 -6.57 -3.86 18.85
N ALA A 79 -7.82 -4.01 18.41
CA ALA A 79 -8.18 -4.87 17.29
C ALA A 79 -8.55 -3.99 16.08
N VAL A 80 -7.83 -4.11 14.97
CA VAL A 80 -8.16 -3.45 13.71
C VAL A 80 -8.76 -4.48 12.76
N THR A 81 -9.91 -4.16 12.17
CA THR A 81 -10.58 -5.01 11.19
C THR A 81 -10.73 -4.27 9.87
N VAL A 82 -10.33 -4.91 8.78
CA VAL A 82 -10.41 -4.39 7.42
C VAL A 82 -11.38 -5.25 6.63
N GLY A 83 -12.43 -4.63 6.08
CA GLY A 83 -13.34 -5.24 5.10
C GLY A 83 -13.02 -4.73 3.70
N ILE A 84 -13.40 -5.52 2.69
CA ILE A 84 -13.18 -5.19 1.28
C ILE A 84 -14.52 -5.36 0.55
N SER A 85 -15.28 -4.26 0.42
CA SER A 85 -16.57 -4.24 -0.30
C SER A 85 -16.54 -3.31 -1.53
N GLY A 86 -15.35 -2.87 -1.94
CA GLY A 86 -15.16 -1.85 -2.96
C GLY A 86 -15.38 -0.43 -2.42
N THR A 87 -14.89 0.60 -3.12
CA THR A 87 -14.98 2.00 -2.66
C THR A 87 -16.42 2.44 -2.40
N GLY A 88 -17.37 2.09 -3.30
CA GLY A 88 -18.79 2.45 -3.13
C GLY A 88 -19.44 1.74 -1.95
N GLY A 89 -19.20 0.42 -1.80
CA GLY A 89 -19.70 -0.36 -0.66
C GLY A 89 -19.13 0.11 0.68
N GLY A 90 -17.84 0.51 0.68
CA GLY A 90 -17.21 1.13 1.84
C GLY A 90 -17.88 2.44 2.25
N PHE A 91 -18.13 3.34 1.30
CA PHE A 91 -18.87 4.59 1.60
C PHE A 91 -20.29 4.35 2.06
N GLU A 92 -20.99 3.35 1.51
CA GLU A 92 -22.34 3.00 1.98
C GLU A 92 -22.33 2.62 3.46
N LYS A 93 -21.47 1.68 3.87
CA LYS A 93 -21.34 1.27 5.27
C LYS A 93 -20.88 2.41 6.18
N PHE A 94 -19.89 3.15 5.72
CA PHE A 94 -19.32 4.28 6.45
C PHE A 94 -20.38 5.37 6.72
N CYS A 95 -21.09 5.80 5.68
CA CYS A 95 -22.12 6.82 5.81
C CYS A 95 -23.35 6.34 6.60
N ASN A 96 -23.54 5.01 6.76
CA ASN A 96 -24.53 4.43 7.68
C ASN A 96 -24.00 4.29 9.13
N GLY A 97 -22.73 4.66 9.40
CA GLY A 97 -22.13 4.59 10.73
C GLY A 97 -21.73 3.17 11.16
N GLU A 98 -21.52 2.26 10.21
CA GLU A 98 -21.16 0.86 10.49
C GLU A 98 -19.63 0.69 10.65
N THR A 99 -18.83 1.64 10.14
CA THR A 99 -17.36 1.63 10.21
C THR A 99 -16.81 2.96 10.73
N ASP A 100 -15.60 2.94 11.27
CA ASP A 100 -14.87 4.12 11.76
C ASP A 100 -14.23 4.91 10.63
N GLY A 101 -13.97 4.24 9.52
CA GLY A 101 -13.41 4.84 8.32
C GLY A 101 -13.72 4.05 7.06
N SER A 102 -13.66 4.74 5.91
CA SER A 102 -13.77 4.14 4.58
C SER A 102 -12.47 4.24 3.82
N ASN A 103 -12.04 3.13 3.22
CA ASN A 103 -10.92 3.07 2.31
C ASN A 103 -11.41 3.35 0.88
N ALA A 104 -10.74 4.25 0.15
CA ALA A 104 -11.22 4.67 -1.15
C ALA A 104 -10.08 4.89 -2.15
N SER A 105 -10.29 4.44 -3.39
CA SER A 105 -9.38 4.65 -4.54
C SER A 105 -9.80 5.81 -5.44
N ARG A 106 -10.78 6.59 -5.02
CA ARG A 106 -11.27 7.83 -5.61
C ARG A 106 -11.86 8.74 -4.54
N ASP A 107 -12.11 9.99 -4.89
CA ASP A 107 -12.88 10.88 -4.03
C ASP A 107 -14.32 10.37 -3.81
N ILE A 108 -14.92 10.81 -2.70
CA ILE A 108 -16.33 10.56 -2.38
C ILE A 108 -17.21 11.28 -3.41
N LYS A 109 -18.24 10.61 -3.91
CA LYS A 109 -19.22 11.19 -4.82
C LYS A 109 -20.24 12.06 -4.07
N ASP A 110 -20.88 12.99 -4.79
CA ASP A 110 -21.90 13.89 -4.21
C ASP A 110 -23.05 13.13 -3.53
N GLU A 111 -23.51 12.02 -4.12
CA GLU A 111 -24.55 11.18 -3.56
C GLU A 111 -24.12 10.46 -2.27
N GLU A 112 -22.85 10.00 -2.21
CA GLU A 112 -22.27 9.36 -1.02
C GLU A 112 -22.07 10.40 0.10
N ALA A 113 -21.57 11.59 -0.24
CA ALA A 113 -21.42 12.69 0.72
C ALA A 113 -22.78 13.16 1.27
N ALA A 114 -23.83 13.19 0.43
CA ALA A 114 -25.18 13.50 0.86
C ALA A 114 -25.72 12.45 1.84
N LEU A 115 -25.47 11.16 1.60
CA LEU A 115 -25.85 10.08 2.52
C LEU A 115 -25.17 10.24 3.89
N CYS A 116 -23.87 10.55 3.90
CA CYS A 116 -23.14 10.83 5.13
C CYS A 116 -23.75 12.03 5.90
N ALA A 117 -24.05 13.11 5.18
CA ALA A 117 -24.66 14.31 5.78
C ALA A 117 -26.05 14.04 6.37
N ASP A 118 -26.89 13.28 5.67
CA ASP A 118 -28.24 12.90 6.12
C ASP A 118 -28.20 12.06 7.41
N ASN A 119 -27.16 11.24 7.58
CA ASN A 119 -26.93 10.42 8.76
C ASN A 119 -26.06 11.11 9.83
N GLY A 120 -25.63 12.36 9.60
CA GLY A 120 -24.86 13.14 10.55
C GLY A 120 -23.40 12.68 10.71
N ILE A 121 -22.85 11.96 9.73
CA ILE A 121 -21.46 11.52 9.71
C ILE A 121 -20.59 12.64 9.12
N ALA A 122 -19.86 13.34 9.97
CA ALA A 122 -18.79 14.25 9.58
C ALA A 122 -17.50 13.46 9.39
N PHE A 123 -16.72 13.79 8.37
CA PHE A 123 -15.51 13.05 8.02
C PHE A 123 -14.43 13.97 7.44
N GLY A 124 -13.20 13.47 7.41
CA GLY A 124 -12.12 14.05 6.65
C GLY A 124 -11.62 13.13 5.54
N ARG A 125 -10.84 13.69 4.62
CA ARG A 125 -10.15 12.96 3.57
C ARG A 125 -8.65 12.95 3.88
N VAL A 126 -8.09 11.78 4.13
CA VAL A 126 -6.66 11.57 4.38
C VAL A 126 -6.08 10.84 3.17
N THR A 127 -5.15 11.47 2.46
CA THR A 127 -4.36 10.77 1.42
C THR A 127 -3.37 9.85 2.12
N VAL A 128 -3.36 8.57 1.74
CA VAL A 128 -2.54 7.56 2.42
C VAL A 128 -1.47 6.93 1.54
N ALA A 129 -1.65 6.94 0.22
CA ALA A 129 -0.66 6.44 -0.74
C ALA A 129 -0.98 6.98 -2.14
N ASN A 130 -0.07 6.70 -3.08
CA ASN A 130 -0.34 6.88 -4.50
C ASN A 130 -0.20 5.53 -5.19
N ASP A 131 -1.13 5.25 -6.11
CA ASP A 131 -1.15 4.07 -6.94
C ASP A 131 -0.88 4.47 -8.38
N ALA A 132 -0.09 3.70 -9.10
CA ALA A 132 0.14 3.93 -10.52
C ALA A 132 0.44 2.63 -11.25
N LEU A 133 0.08 2.63 -12.52
CA LEU A 133 0.40 1.59 -13.47
C LEU A 133 1.41 2.11 -14.47
N SER A 134 2.31 1.24 -14.92
CA SER A 134 3.21 1.53 -16.04
C SER A 134 2.86 0.65 -17.22
N VAL A 135 2.73 1.25 -18.40
CA VAL A 135 2.72 0.53 -19.67
C VAL A 135 4.17 0.33 -20.08
N ILE A 136 4.59 -0.92 -20.17
CA ILE A 136 5.99 -1.27 -20.48
C ILE A 136 6.13 -1.93 -21.83
N VAL A 137 7.23 -1.64 -22.48
CA VAL A 137 7.66 -2.23 -23.77
C VAL A 137 9.12 -2.67 -23.70
N ASN A 138 9.57 -3.40 -24.72
CA ASN A 138 10.99 -3.76 -24.86
C ASN A 138 11.88 -2.50 -24.88
N GLN A 139 13.08 -2.57 -24.29
CA GLN A 139 14.02 -1.43 -24.26
C GLN A 139 14.36 -0.88 -25.67
N ASP A 140 14.42 -1.75 -26.67
CA ASP A 140 14.73 -1.39 -28.04
C ASP A 140 13.49 -0.95 -28.85
N ASN A 141 12.29 -0.96 -28.27
CA ASN A 141 11.07 -0.47 -28.90
C ASN A 141 11.19 1.05 -29.13
N PRO A 142 11.02 1.57 -30.34
CA PRO A 142 11.21 3.00 -30.63
C PRO A 142 10.09 3.92 -30.11
N LEU A 143 8.95 3.36 -29.71
CA LEU A 143 7.85 4.16 -29.17
C LEU A 143 8.23 4.76 -27.82
N GLU A 144 7.99 6.06 -27.64
CA GLU A 144 8.26 6.78 -26.39
C GLU A 144 6.96 7.15 -25.66
N CYS A 145 5.85 7.23 -26.38
CA CYS A 145 4.58 7.71 -25.83
C CYS A 145 3.40 7.00 -26.51
N ILE A 146 2.34 6.75 -25.75
CA ILE A 146 1.10 6.19 -26.27
C ILE A 146 -0.10 6.95 -25.69
N SER A 147 -1.11 7.23 -26.52
CA SER A 147 -2.33 7.86 -26.05
C SER A 147 -3.27 6.86 -25.35
N THR A 148 -4.11 7.35 -24.45
CA THR A 148 -5.16 6.55 -23.82
C THR A 148 -6.13 5.96 -24.83
N ASP A 149 -6.44 6.69 -25.92
CA ASP A 149 -7.27 6.18 -27.02
C ASP A 149 -6.60 5.01 -27.76
N ALA A 150 -5.30 5.09 -27.98
CA ALA A 150 -4.53 4.01 -28.60
C ALA A 150 -4.44 2.77 -27.68
N LEU A 151 -4.23 2.99 -26.37
CA LEU A 151 -4.28 1.91 -25.38
C LEU A 151 -5.65 1.24 -25.35
N LYS A 152 -6.73 2.03 -25.33
CA LYS A 152 -8.10 1.49 -25.37
C LYS A 152 -8.32 0.65 -26.63
N ALA A 153 -8.02 1.19 -27.81
CA ALA A 153 -8.18 0.45 -29.06
C ALA A 153 -7.38 -0.86 -29.09
N LEU A 154 -6.23 -0.89 -28.40
CA LEU A 154 -5.39 -2.08 -28.30
C LEU A 154 -5.94 -3.11 -27.33
N TRP A 155 -6.46 -2.68 -26.16
CA TRP A 155 -6.76 -3.56 -25.03
C TRP A 155 -8.25 -3.87 -24.82
N GLU A 156 -9.19 -3.09 -25.41
CA GLU A 156 -10.63 -3.33 -25.23
C GLU A 156 -11.08 -4.72 -25.76
N LEU A 157 -12.20 -5.22 -25.24
CA LEU A 157 -12.74 -6.57 -25.48
C LEU A 157 -12.86 -6.91 -26.98
N ASP A 158 -13.31 -5.94 -27.78
CA ASP A 158 -13.56 -6.13 -29.22
C ASP A 158 -12.39 -5.68 -30.10
N SER A 159 -11.19 -5.48 -29.51
CA SER A 159 -10.01 -5.07 -30.25
C SER A 159 -9.65 -6.05 -31.37
N THR A 160 -9.39 -5.53 -32.55
CA THR A 160 -8.92 -6.26 -33.73
C THR A 160 -7.46 -5.95 -34.07
N VAL A 161 -6.77 -5.19 -33.22
CA VAL A 161 -5.36 -4.85 -33.39
C VAL A 161 -4.52 -6.10 -33.24
N SER A 162 -3.70 -6.38 -34.26
CA SER A 162 -2.80 -7.55 -34.28
C SER A 162 -1.34 -7.18 -34.53
N THR A 163 -1.10 -6.05 -35.19
CA THR A 163 0.25 -5.53 -35.43
C THR A 163 0.37 -4.11 -34.89
N TRP A 164 1.59 -3.65 -34.66
CA TRP A 164 1.85 -2.28 -34.22
C TRP A 164 1.30 -1.23 -35.21
N GLY A 165 1.29 -1.53 -36.52
CA GLY A 165 0.72 -0.65 -37.51
C GLY A 165 -0.80 -0.53 -37.51
N ASP A 166 -1.51 -1.45 -36.80
CA ASP A 166 -2.96 -1.40 -36.64
C ASP A 166 -3.38 -0.49 -35.47
N ILE A 167 -2.45 -0.09 -34.60
CA ILE A 167 -2.75 0.74 -33.43
C ILE A 167 -3.06 2.17 -33.90
N PRO A 168 -4.28 2.70 -33.62
CA PRO A 168 -4.64 4.03 -34.08
C PRO A 168 -3.76 5.12 -33.47
N GLY A 169 -3.38 6.10 -34.29
CA GLY A 169 -2.73 7.33 -33.81
C GLY A 169 -1.25 7.21 -33.44
N ILE A 170 -0.63 6.02 -33.59
CA ILE A 170 0.82 5.87 -33.41
C ILE A 170 1.55 5.83 -34.76
N ASP A 171 2.79 6.35 -34.80
CA ASP A 171 3.72 6.12 -35.91
C ASP A 171 4.61 4.93 -35.52
N ALA A 172 4.21 3.75 -35.97
CA ALA A 172 4.91 2.51 -35.66
C ALA A 172 6.25 2.34 -36.40
N GLY A 173 6.52 3.15 -37.45
CA GLY A 173 7.77 3.10 -38.19
C GLY A 173 8.13 1.68 -38.67
N ASP A 174 9.32 1.22 -38.28
CA ASP A 174 9.82 -0.13 -38.62
C ASP A 174 9.07 -1.25 -37.88
N LEU A 175 8.33 -0.95 -36.79
CA LEU A 175 7.49 -1.90 -36.09
C LEU A 175 6.14 -2.16 -36.76
N ALA A 176 5.74 -1.41 -37.77
CA ALA A 176 4.37 -1.47 -38.30
C ALA A 176 3.89 -2.89 -38.66
N SER A 177 4.81 -3.78 -39.11
CA SER A 177 4.50 -5.18 -39.43
C SER A 177 4.78 -6.16 -38.28
N GLU A 178 5.29 -5.69 -37.15
CA GLU A 178 5.57 -6.51 -35.98
C GLU A 178 4.26 -6.89 -35.28
N GLU A 179 4.11 -8.15 -34.87
CA GLU A 179 2.96 -8.61 -34.12
C GLU A 179 2.97 -8.01 -32.71
N VAL A 180 1.80 -7.58 -32.21
CA VAL A 180 1.65 -7.13 -30.83
C VAL A 180 1.47 -8.34 -29.93
N VAL A 181 2.37 -8.51 -28.97
CA VAL A 181 2.31 -9.58 -27.95
C VAL A 181 2.01 -8.95 -26.59
N LEU A 182 0.84 -9.22 -26.05
CA LEU A 182 0.34 -8.55 -24.85
C LEU A 182 0.47 -9.43 -23.62
N TYR A 183 0.91 -8.84 -22.51
CA TYR A 183 0.96 -9.46 -21.18
C TYR A 183 0.22 -8.58 -20.17
N GLY A 184 -0.57 -9.18 -19.30
CA GLY A 184 -1.30 -8.45 -18.27
C GLY A 184 -1.74 -9.35 -17.14
N PRO A 185 -2.02 -8.77 -15.96
CA PRO A 185 -2.46 -9.52 -14.78
C PRO A 185 -3.82 -10.19 -14.99
N GLY A 186 -4.17 -11.08 -14.05
CA GLY A 186 -5.44 -11.79 -14.03
C GLY A 186 -6.57 -10.96 -13.45
N THR A 187 -7.79 -11.51 -13.55
CA THR A 187 -9.03 -10.85 -13.07
C THR A 187 -9.12 -10.67 -11.56
N ASP A 188 -8.22 -11.29 -10.80
CA ASP A 188 -8.17 -11.16 -9.34
C ASP A 188 -7.25 -9.99 -8.90
N SER A 189 -6.59 -9.34 -9.87
CA SER A 189 -5.60 -8.28 -9.63
C SER A 189 -6.24 -6.89 -9.57
N GLY A 190 -5.89 -6.10 -8.56
CA GLY A 190 -6.25 -4.68 -8.49
C GLY A 190 -5.67 -3.84 -9.63
N THR A 191 -4.51 -4.27 -10.18
CA THR A 191 -3.88 -3.67 -11.38
C THR A 191 -4.74 -3.90 -12.62
N PHE A 192 -5.31 -5.10 -12.76
CA PHE A 192 -6.24 -5.44 -13.84
C PHE A 192 -7.49 -4.56 -13.79
N ASP A 193 -8.13 -4.47 -12.62
CA ASP A 193 -9.33 -3.65 -12.44
C ASP A 193 -9.06 -2.19 -12.74
N PHE A 194 -7.95 -1.65 -12.22
CA PHE A 194 -7.59 -0.25 -12.42
C PHE A 194 -7.35 0.07 -13.91
N PHE A 195 -6.54 -0.75 -14.60
CA PHE A 195 -6.27 -0.53 -16.01
C PHE A 195 -7.55 -0.60 -16.87
N THR A 196 -8.37 -1.61 -16.66
CA THR A 196 -9.58 -1.81 -17.46
C THR A 196 -10.64 -0.74 -17.20
N ASP A 197 -10.77 -0.26 -15.96
CA ASP A 197 -11.69 0.83 -15.62
C ASP A 197 -11.25 2.16 -16.26
N GLU A 198 -9.97 2.53 -16.08
CA GLU A 198 -9.45 3.83 -16.53
C GLU A 198 -9.21 3.90 -18.05
N ILE A 199 -8.77 2.83 -18.67
CA ILE A 199 -8.45 2.81 -20.12
C ILE A 199 -9.64 2.33 -20.95
N ASN A 200 -10.27 1.21 -20.56
CA ASN A 200 -11.35 0.63 -21.36
C ASN A 200 -12.72 1.15 -20.93
N GLY A 201 -12.80 1.84 -19.77
CA GLY A 201 -14.00 2.52 -19.27
C GLY A 201 -14.96 1.61 -18.50
N GLU A 202 -14.58 0.34 -18.27
CA GLU A 202 -15.35 -0.62 -17.46
C GLU A 202 -14.40 -1.70 -16.94
N SER A 203 -14.43 -1.94 -15.62
CA SER A 203 -13.63 -3.01 -15.01
C SER A 203 -13.96 -4.36 -15.64
N GLY A 204 -12.93 -5.11 -16.01
CA GLY A 204 -13.06 -6.40 -16.66
C GLY A 204 -13.27 -6.35 -18.19
N ASN A 205 -13.44 -5.18 -18.79
CA ASN A 205 -13.57 -5.03 -20.24
C ASN A 205 -12.18 -5.08 -20.89
N ILE A 206 -11.75 -6.28 -21.30
CA ILE A 206 -10.44 -6.50 -21.92
C ILE A 206 -10.51 -7.63 -22.95
N ARG A 207 -9.67 -7.57 -23.99
CA ARG A 207 -9.51 -8.67 -24.96
C ARG A 207 -9.06 -9.96 -24.26
N THR A 208 -9.41 -11.12 -24.80
CA THR A 208 -9.17 -12.42 -24.16
C THR A 208 -7.93 -13.14 -24.67
N ASP A 209 -7.27 -12.61 -25.67
CA ASP A 209 -6.13 -13.22 -26.37
C ASP A 209 -4.77 -12.63 -25.93
N TYR A 210 -4.72 -11.96 -24.76
CA TYR A 210 -3.47 -11.59 -24.13
C TYR A 210 -2.90 -12.73 -23.25
N ASN A 211 -1.62 -12.68 -22.95
CA ASN A 211 -0.98 -13.59 -22.02
C ASN A 211 -1.31 -13.17 -20.58
N ASN A 212 -2.25 -13.87 -19.97
CA ASN A 212 -2.62 -13.68 -18.57
C ASN A 212 -1.51 -14.25 -17.67
N ILE A 213 -0.86 -13.38 -16.88
CA ILE A 213 0.26 -13.72 -15.99
C ILE A 213 -0.19 -14.02 -14.55
N GLY A 214 -1.51 -13.98 -14.24
CA GLY A 214 -2.00 -14.03 -12.87
C GLY A 214 -1.52 -12.82 -12.08
N GLU A 215 -0.83 -13.06 -10.97
CA GLU A 215 -0.21 -12.03 -10.11
C GLU A 215 1.33 -11.99 -10.23
N ASP A 216 1.91 -12.66 -11.24
CA ASP A 216 3.37 -12.76 -11.39
C ASP A 216 3.92 -11.78 -12.43
N ASP A 217 4.14 -10.54 -12.00
CA ASP A 217 4.68 -9.45 -12.84
C ASP A 217 6.05 -9.76 -13.45
N ASN A 218 6.83 -10.71 -12.89
CA ASN A 218 8.08 -11.16 -13.48
C ASN A 218 7.86 -11.79 -14.86
N GLN A 219 6.72 -12.46 -15.08
CA GLN A 219 6.40 -13.02 -16.39
C GLN A 219 6.14 -11.92 -17.43
N ALA A 220 5.53 -10.80 -17.02
CA ALA A 220 5.36 -9.63 -17.91
C ALA A 220 6.71 -9.04 -18.31
N VAL A 221 7.59 -8.77 -17.33
CA VAL A 221 8.94 -8.24 -17.59
C VAL A 221 9.74 -9.18 -18.49
N GLN A 222 9.69 -10.50 -18.22
CA GLN A 222 10.40 -11.49 -19.02
C GLN A 222 9.85 -11.55 -20.45
N GLY A 223 8.52 -11.54 -20.62
CA GLY A 223 7.88 -11.54 -21.93
C GLY A 223 8.20 -10.28 -22.74
N VAL A 224 8.13 -9.12 -22.11
CA VAL A 224 8.42 -7.82 -22.74
C VAL A 224 9.89 -7.68 -23.10
N SER A 225 10.82 -8.06 -22.23
CA SER A 225 12.25 -8.01 -22.53
C SER A 225 12.67 -8.97 -23.65
N GLY A 226 11.91 -10.06 -23.82
CA GLY A 226 12.19 -11.10 -24.82
C GLY A 226 11.70 -10.79 -26.25
N GLY A 227 10.81 -9.80 -26.45
CA GLY A 227 10.17 -9.53 -27.74
C GLY A 227 10.03 -8.03 -28.04
N LEU A 228 10.48 -7.60 -29.23
CA LEU A 228 10.42 -6.18 -29.65
C LEU A 228 8.96 -5.66 -29.74
N GLY A 229 8.03 -6.52 -30.17
CA GLY A 229 6.59 -6.22 -30.28
C GLY A 229 5.79 -6.46 -29.01
N ALA A 230 6.45 -6.80 -27.89
CA ALA A 230 5.76 -7.09 -26.65
C ALA A 230 5.41 -5.82 -25.85
N MET A 231 4.23 -5.82 -25.22
CA MET A 231 3.74 -4.77 -24.32
C MET A 231 3.06 -5.40 -23.09
N ALA A 232 3.17 -4.75 -21.94
CA ALA A 232 2.43 -5.11 -20.75
C ALA A 232 1.99 -3.88 -19.97
N PHE A 233 1.05 -4.06 -19.02
CA PHE A 233 0.81 -3.11 -17.95
C PHE A 233 1.05 -3.79 -16.60
N ILE A 234 1.77 -3.13 -15.71
CA ILE A 234 2.20 -3.63 -14.40
C ILE A 234 2.15 -2.51 -13.36
N PRO A 235 2.18 -2.82 -12.04
CA PRO A 235 2.33 -1.81 -11.01
C PRO A 235 3.58 -0.95 -11.22
N TYR A 236 3.47 0.35 -10.98
CA TYR A 236 4.60 1.27 -11.12
C TYR A 236 5.76 0.92 -10.20
N SER A 237 5.48 0.51 -8.97
CA SER A 237 6.50 0.07 -8.01
C SER A 237 7.35 -1.07 -8.55
N PHE A 238 6.70 -2.03 -9.23
CA PHE A 238 7.39 -3.15 -9.87
C PHE A 238 8.20 -2.69 -11.09
N TYR A 239 7.64 -1.82 -11.93
CA TYR A 239 8.38 -1.23 -13.06
C TYR A 239 9.68 -0.53 -12.61
N GLN A 240 9.66 0.19 -11.47
CA GLN A 240 10.86 0.87 -10.95
C GLN A 240 12.04 -0.08 -10.73
N GLU A 241 11.78 -1.31 -10.27
CA GLU A 241 12.82 -2.32 -10.02
C GLU A 241 13.44 -2.84 -11.34
N TYR A 242 12.69 -2.80 -12.43
CA TYR A 242 13.07 -3.35 -13.73
C TYR A 242 13.27 -2.29 -14.83
N SER A 243 13.36 -1.02 -14.48
CA SER A 243 13.50 0.10 -15.43
C SER A 243 14.75 0.03 -16.32
N ASP A 244 15.79 -0.70 -15.88
CA ASP A 244 16.98 -1.01 -16.67
C ASP A 244 16.75 -2.17 -17.68
N THR A 245 15.66 -2.91 -17.55
CA THR A 245 15.37 -4.11 -18.37
C THR A 245 14.25 -3.87 -19.38
N VAL A 246 13.25 -3.08 -19.00
CA VAL A 246 12.10 -2.71 -19.82
C VAL A 246 11.90 -1.20 -19.81
N LYS A 247 11.28 -0.67 -20.87
CA LYS A 247 11.01 0.76 -21.01
C LYS A 247 9.55 1.05 -20.64
N GLY A 248 9.33 2.02 -19.73
CA GLY A 248 8.00 2.59 -19.47
C GLY A 248 7.64 3.61 -20.55
N LEU A 249 6.44 3.52 -21.10
CA LEU A 249 5.93 4.51 -22.03
C LEU A 249 5.33 5.71 -21.29
N ALA A 250 5.59 6.90 -21.82
CA ALA A 250 4.81 8.08 -21.44
C ALA A 250 3.34 7.91 -21.90
N ILE A 251 2.41 8.47 -21.14
CA ILE A 251 0.97 8.41 -21.43
C ILE A 251 0.49 9.78 -21.84
N ASP A 252 -0.24 9.84 -22.98
CA ASP A 252 -0.92 11.05 -23.43
C ASP A 252 -2.44 10.91 -23.20
N SER A 253 -2.94 11.62 -22.19
CA SER A 253 -4.38 11.73 -21.89
C SER A 253 -5.06 12.92 -22.58
N GLY A 254 -4.39 13.53 -23.57
CA GLY A 254 -4.88 14.68 -24.33
C GLY A 254 -4.18 16.01 -24.01
N ALA A 255 -3.29 16.02 -23.00
CA ALA A 255 -2.50 17.20 -22.61
C ALA A 255 -1.01 17.10 -23.02
N GLY A 256 -0.63 15.99 -23.69
CA GLY A 256 0.73 15.64 -24.07
C GLY A 256 1.26 14.45 -23.28
N CYS A 257 2.43 13.99 -23.69
CA CYS A 257 3.07 12.81 -23.09
C CYS A 257 3.63 13.10 -21.71
N VAL A 258 3.25 12.30 -20.72
CA VAL A 258 3.74 12.37 -19.34
C VAL A 258 4.40 11.05 -18.98
N ASP A 259 5.66 11.10 -18.54
CA ASP A 259 6.45 9.92 -18.18
C ASP A 259 5.99 9.32 -16.84
N PRO A 260 6.07 7.98 -16.69
CA PRO A 260 5.83 7.30 -15.41
C PRO A 260 6.99 7.56 -14.44
N THR A 261 6.95 8.70 -13.76
CA THR A 261 7.94 9.09 -12.74
C THR A 261 7.26 9.41 -11.42
N VAL A 262 7.99 9.22 -10.31
CA VAL A 262 7.47 9.60 -8.98
C VAL A 262 7.04 11.07 -8.96
N GLU A 263 7.82 11.96 -9.59
CA GLU A 263 7.52 13.39 -9.66
C GLU A 263 6.17 13.65 -10.32
N ASN A 264 5.93 13.09 -11.51
CA ASN A 264 4.68 13.27 -12.25
C ASN A 264 3.48 12.61 -11.55
N LEU A 265 3.72 11.45 -10.89
CA LEU A 265 2.69 10.79 -10.10
C LEU A 265 2.27 11.63 -8.91
N LEU A 266 3.22 12.13 -8.12
CA LEU A 266 2.94 12.93 -6.93
C LEU A 266 2.38 14.32 -7.28
N ALA A 267 2.70 14.86 -8.46
CA ALA A 267 2.11 16.08 -9.01
C ALA A 267 0.65 15.85 -9.50
N GLY A 268 0.23 14.60 -9.71
CA GLY A 268 -1.06 14.27 -10.31
C GLY A 268 -1.12 14.47 -11.82
N ASP A 269 0.03 14.58 -12.47
CA ASP A 269 0.15 14.82 -13.92
C ASP A 269 0.06 13.51 -14.72
N TYR A 270 0.50 12.38 -14.13
CA TYR A 270 0.48 11.06 -14.77
C TYR A 270 -0.93 10.45 -14.77
N THR A 271 -1.82 11.00 -15.58
CA THR A 271 -3.22 10.58 -15.66
C THR A 271 -3.52 9.85 -16.97
N PRO A 272 -4.48 8.88 -16.98
CA PRO A 272 -5.27 8.39 -15.85
C PRO A 272 -4.61 7.26 -15.05
N LEU A 273 -3.38 6.86 -15.42
CA LEU A 273 -2.70 5.69 -14.84
C LEU A 273 -1.98 5.99 -13.50
N GLY A 274 -2.17 7.19 -12.92
CA GLY A 274 -1.74 7.56 -11.60
C GLY A 274 -2.90 8.15 -10.80
N ARG A 275 -3.06 7.73 -9.53
CA ARG A 275 -4.10 8.22 -8.64
C ARG A 275 -3.67 8.23 -7.19
N SER A 276 -4.24 9.14 -6.41
CA SER A 276 -4.10 9.10 -4.96
C SER A 276 -5.10 8.14 -4.35
N LEU A 277 -4.69 7.49 -3.25
CA LEU A 277 -5.50 6.61 -2.44
C LEU A 277 -5.81 7.26 -1.09
N PHE A 278 -6.99 7.00 -0.57
CA PHE A 278 -7.54 7.72 0.56
C PHE A 278 -8.07 6.79 1.65
N MET A 279 -8.03 7.29 2.87
CA MET A 279 -8.86 6.85 3.99
C MET A 279 -9.72 8.01 4.46
N PHE A 280 -11.00 7.75 4.74
CA PHE A 280 -11.97 8.73 5.20
C PHE A 280 -12.37 8.42 6.64
N PRO A 281 -11.67 8.98 7.67
CA PRO A 281 -12.08 8.82 9.07
C PRO A 281 -13.35 9.60 9.38
N ALA A 282 -14.26 9.01 10.17
CA ALA A 282 -15.33 9.77 10.81
C ALA A 282 -14.74 10.65 11.92
N SER A 283 -15.15 11.94 11.97
CA SER A 283 -14.67 12.85 13.01
C SER A 283 -14.98 12.34 14.42
N SER A 284 -16.16 11.75 14.63
CA SER A 284 -16.53 11.15 15.91
C SER A 284 -15.72 9.91 16.29
N ALA A 285 -15.21 9.17 15.30
CA ALA A 285 -14.32 8.02 15.56
C ALA A 285 -12.93 8.48 16.03
N LEU A 286 -12.44 9.60 15.52
CA LEU A 286 -11.14 10.17 15.94
C LEU A 286 -11.15 10.71 17.39
N GLU A 287 -12.31 10.89 18.03
CA GLU A 287 -12.40 11.19 19.47
C GLU A 287 -11.94 9.99 20.33
N ARG A 288 -11.87 8.79 19.78
CA ARG A 288 -11.36 7.59 20.43
C ARG A 288 -9.84 7.50 20.29
N PRO A 289 -9.10 7.34 21.41
CA PRO A 289 -7.64 7.33 21.38
C PRO A 289 -7.02 6.29 20.45
N GLU A 290 -7.61 5.09 20.39
CA GLU A 290 -7.13 4.00 19.54
C GLU A 290 -7.29 4.30 18.05
N VAL A 291 -8.36 4.99 17.64
CA VAL A 291 -8.60 5.36 16.25
C VAL A 291 -7.66 6.49 15.83
N LEU A 292 -7.55 7.53 16.66
CA LEU A 292 -6.63 8.63 16.42
C LEU A 292 -5.18 8.15 16.31
N ALA A 293 -4.78 7.25 17.23
CA ALA A 293 -3.44 6.66 17.21
C ALA A 293 -3.20 5.83 15.93
N PHE A 294 -4.21 5.07 15.48
CA PHE A 294 -4.12 4.30 14.23
C PHE A 294 -3.88 5.22 13.01
N TYR A 295 -4.66 6.30 12.84
CA TYR A 295 -4.48 7.21 11.71
C TYR A 295 -3.13 7.95 11.74
N ASN A 296 -2.66 8.35 12.92
CA ASN A 296 -1.32 8.92 13.05
C ASN A 296 -0.23 7.89 12.68
N PHE A 297 -0.36 6.65 13.15
CA PHE A 297 0.56 5.56 12.83
C PHE A 297 0.62 5.28 11.32
N VAL A 298 -0.54 5.26 10.64
CA VAL A 298 -0.62 5.08 9.17
C VAL A 298 0.20 6.14 8.43
N ILE A 299 0.18 7.38 8.91
CA ILE A 299 0.93 8.48 8.29
C ILE A 299 2.41 8.42 8.67
N ASP A 300 2.73 8.16 9.94
CA ASP A 300 4.12 8.11 10.43
C ASP A 300 4.90 6.96 9.79
N GLU A 301 4.33 5.75 9.77
CA GLU A 301 4.92 4.53 9.20
C GLU A 301 4.61 4.34 7.71
N ASN A 302 4.15 5.40 7.04
CA ASN A 302 3.61 5.36 5.69
C ASN A 302 4.52 4.65 4.68
N ALA A 303 5.83 4.92 4.71
CA ALA A 303 6.78 4.33 3.75
C ALA A 303 6.87 2.80 3.90
N THR A 304 6.83 2.30 5.14
CA THR A 304 6.85 0.86 5.43
C THR A 304 5.56 0.21 4.96
N ILE A 305 4.40 0.82 5.27
CA ILE A 305 3.08 0.31 4.92
C ILE A 305 2.86 0.32 3.41
N ALA A 306 3.15 1.45 2.74
CA ALA A 306 3.01 1.57 1.29
C ALA A 306 3.93 0.60 0.55
N GLY A 307 5.18 0.44 1.01
CA GLY A 307 6.12 -0.53 0.45
C GLY A 307 5.61 -1.97 0.55
N ALA A 308 5.03 -2.36 1.70
CA ALA A 308 4.44 -3.69 1.89
C ALA A 308 3.23 -3.94 0.96
N ALA A 309 2.50 -2.88 0.60
CA ALA A 309 1.34 -2.94 -0.30
C ALA A 309 1.70 -2.73 -1.79
N GLY A 310 2.97 -2.54 -2.14
CA GLY A 310 3.40 -2.27 -3.53
C GLY A 310 2.97 -0.89 -4.05
N LEU A 311 2.70 0.07 -3.15
CA LEU A 311 2.24 1.42 -3.46
C LEU A 311 3.35 2.46 -3.32
N VAL A 312 3.15 3.64 -3.90
CA VAL A 312 4.06 4.77 -3.75
C VAL A 312 3.72 5.56 -2.48
N ALA A 313 4.70 5.64 -1.58
CA ALA A 313 4.56 6.34 -0.30
C ALA A 313 4.41 7.85 -0.47
N LEU A 314 3.85 8.48 0.56
CA LEU A 314 3.79 9.94 0.69
C LEU A 314 5.19 10.53 0.92
N THR A 315 5.41 11.74 0.42
CA THR A 315 6.57 12.55 0.79
C THR A 315 6.44 13.07 2.23
N ASP A 316 7.55 13.55 2.80
CA ASP A 316 7.52 14.13 4.16
C ASP A 316 6.59 15.36 4.24
N ASP A 317 6.52 16.19 3.18
CA ASP A 317 5.62 17.32 3.10
C ASP A 317 4.15 16.87 3.06
N GLN A 318 3.83 15.85 2.27
CA GLN A 318 2.49 15.26 2.23
C GLN A 318 2.10 14.63 3.57
N LYS A 319 3.02 13.90 4.22
CA LYS A 319 2.80 13.35 5.57
C LYS A 319 2.45 14.44 6.57
N ALA A 320 3.22 15.55 6.59
CA ALA A 320 2.96 16.68 7.48
C ALA A 320 1.58 17.32 7.22
N GLU A 321 1.17 17.41 5.95
CA GLU A 321 -0.17 17.88 5.57
C GLU A 321 -1.26 16.94 6.09
N GLN A 322 -1.10 15.61 5.90
CA GLN A 322 -2.11 14.65 6.33
C GLN A 322 -2.22 14.55 7.87
N LEU A 323 -1.10 14.67 8.60
CA LEU A 323 -1.14 14.80 10.07
C LEU A 323 -1.93 16.04 10.52
N ALA A 324 -1.77 17.17 9.82
CA ALA A 324 -2.55 18.37 10.09
C ALA A 324 -4.05 18.19 9.80
N VAL A 325 -4.40 17.42 8.74
CA VAL A 325 -5.80 17.05 8.44
C VAL A 325 -6.38 16.24 9.59
N VAL A 326 -5.71 15.16 10.01
CA VAL A 326 -6.18 14.29 11.12
C VAL A 326 -6.34 15.10 12.41
N ALA A 327 -5.36 15.95 12.77
CA ALA A 327 -5.42 16.78 13.96
C ALA A 327 -6.57 17.84 13.92
N GLY A 328 -7.00 18.25 12.74
CA GLY A 328 -8.11 19.20 12.57
C GLY A 328 -9.50 18.58 12.62
N LEU A 329 -9.60 17.26 12.65
CA LEU A 329 -10.85 16.50 12.62
C LEU A 329 -11.26 15.97 14.01
N GLY A 330 -10.28 15.76 14.91
CA GLY A 330 -10.44 15.19 16.25
C GLY A 330 -10.76 16.18 17.37
#